data_63d6e699f0fc109a6e259db568c0ac8a
#
_entry.id   63d6e699f0fc109a6e259db568c0ac8a
#
_cell.length_a   1.000
_cell.length_b   1.000
_cell.length_c   1.000
_cell.angle_alpha   90.00
_cell.angle_beta   90.00
_cell.angle_gamma   90.00
#
_symmetry.space_group_name_H-M   'P 1'
#
loop_
_entity.id
_entity.type
_entity.pdbx_description
1 polymer ?
#
loop_
_entity_poly.entity_id
_entity_poly.type
_entity_poly.pdbx_seq_one_letter_code
_entity_poly.pdbx_strand_id
1 'polypeptide(L)'
;MTARTPAQPPTTGWRRMIARAPVQLYRWHLGPLLGRRICLLTHTGRTSGLPRQTALEVTGTDPATGAIHLASGFGPASQWYRNIQNTPKVTVQSGRRHWTGTARPMTPDESGRAMAAYAPLHPRTARTLMRICGLTTDGSTQDWYRIGHDHIPFVEITPDPRTQ
;
A
#
# COMPACT_ATOMS: atom_id res chain seq x y z
N MET A 1 14.55 -25.28 -2.37
CA MET A 1 14.38 -23.87 -1.92
C MET A 1 12.91 -23.67 -1.54
N THR A 2 12.63 -23.74 -0.25
CA THR A 2 11.26 -23.62 0.28
C THR A 2 10.87 -22.15 0.31
N ALA A 3 9.95 -21.76 -0.56
CA ALA A 3 9.29 -20.47 -0.50
C ALA A 3 8.54 -20.37 0.84
N ARG A 4 9.04 -19.57 1.77
CA ARG A 4 8.30 -19.22 2.99
C ARG A 4 7.10 -18.37 2.60
N THR A 5 5.92 -18.83 2.98
CA THR A 5 4.67 -18.07 2.87
C THR A 5 4.85 -16.69 3.50
N PRO A 6 4.40 -15.60 2.85
CA PRO A 6 4.48 -14.25 3.43
C PRO A 6 3.79 -14.20 4.78
N ALA A 7 4.39 -13.46 5.71
CA ALA A 7 3.86 -13.32 7.07
C ALA A 7 2.45 -12.72 7.05
N GLN A 8 1.54 -13.33 7.79
CA GLN A 8 0.19 -12.78 7.95
C GLN A 8 0.24 -11.47 8.76
N PRO A 9 -0.67 -10.52 8.48
CA PRO A 9 -0.77 -9.31 9.27
C PRO A 9 -1.03 -9.65 10.75
N PRO A 10 -0.42 -8.92 11.69
CA PRO A 10 -0.56 -9.20 13.11
C PRO A 10 -2.02 -9.06 13.54
N THR A 11 -2.58 -10.13 14.09
CA THR A 11 -4.00 -10.21 14.47
C THR A 11 -4.29 -9.80 15.91
N THR A 12 -3.27 -9.69 16.77
CA THR A 12 -3.45 -9.42 18.22
C THR A 12 -2.34 -8.56 18.81
N GLY A 13 -2.67 -7.78 19.86
CA GLY A 13 -1.75 -7.11 20.75
C GLY A 13 -1.21 -5.77 20.25
N TRP A 14 -0.16 -5.29 20.93
CA TRP A 14 0.51 -4.01 20.73
C TRP A 14 1.03 -3.77 19.30
N ARG A 15 1.38 -4.84 18.56
CA ARG A 15 1.78 -4.78 17.15
C ARG A 15 0.65 -4.25 16.25
N ARG A 16 -0.60 -4.65 16.55
CA ARG A 16 -1.79 -4.13 15.85
C ARG A 16 -2.04 -2.66 16.20
N MET A 17 -1.72 -2.26 17.43
CA MET A 17 -1.85 -0.88 17.88
C MET A 17 -0.83 0.03 17.19
N ILE A 18 0.44 -0.41 17.07
CA ILE A 18 1.49 0.32 16.35
C ILE A 18 1.17 0.41 14.84
N ALA A 19 0.67 -0.66 14.22
CA ALA A 19 0.25 -0.65 12.82
C ALA A 19 -0.94 0.29 12.56
N ARG A 20 -1.73 0.61 13.60
CA ARG A 20 -2.86 1.55 13.54
C ARG A 20 -2.53 2.97 13.96
N ALA A 21 -1.35 3.21 14.54
CA ALA A 21 -0.94 4.54 14.98
C ALA A 21 -1.06 5.61 13.86
N PRO A 22 -0.63 5.37 12.61
CA PRO A 22 -0.83 6.33 11.53
C PRO A 22 -2.31 6.62 11.24
N VAL A 23 -3.19 5.62 11.35
CA VAL A 23 -4.65 5.81 11.19
C VAL A 23 -5.21 6.72 12.28
N GLN A 24 -4.75 6.56 13.53
CA GLN A 24 -5.18 7.43 14.64
C GLN A 24 -4.68 8.87 14.44
N LEU A 25 -3.45 9.06 13.96
CA LEU A 25 -2.93 10.38 13.63
C LEU A 25 -3.79 11.10 12.59
N TYR A 26 -4.25 10.39 11.55
CA TYR A 26 -5.20 10.96 10.59
C TYR A 26 -6.54 11.31 11.23
N ARG A 27 -7.06 10.46 12.13
CA ARG A 27 -8.31 10.74 12.87
C ARG A 27 -8.20 11.96 13.79
N TRP A 28 -7.01 12.27 14.30
CA TRP A 28 -6.73 13.46 15.10
C TRP A 28 -6.32 14.67 14.27
N HIS A 29 -6.60 14.64 12.95
CA HIS A 29 -6.23 15.71 12.01
C HIS A 29 -4.72 16.02 11.94
N LEU A 30 -3.87 15.12 12.41
CA LEU A 30 -2.42 15.22 12.34
C LEU A 30 -1.84 14.63 11.05
N GLY A 31 -2.69 14.30 10.08
CA GLY A 31 -2.28 13.83 8.74
C GLY A 31 -1.23 14.73 8.07
N PRO A 32 -1.31 16.08 8.15
CA PRO A 32 -0.29 16.96 7.60
C PRO A 32 1.12 16.71 8.13
N LEU A 33 1.27 16.21 9.36
CA LEU A 33 2.57 15.85 9.95
C LEU A 33 3.22 14.62 9.29
N LEU A 34 2.40 13.74 8.70
CA LEU A 34 2.87 12.56 7.97
C LEU A 34 3.27 12.90 6.52
N GLY A 35 3.05 14.15 6.10
CA GLY A 35 3.37 14.63 4.76
C GLY A 35 2.57 13.92 3.66
N ARG A 36 3.14 13.92 2.45
CA ARG A 36 2.53 13.28 1.27
C ARG A 36 2.95 11.81 1.11
N ARG A 37 3.86 11.35 1.94
CA ARG A 37 4.43 10.01 1.84
C ARG A 37 3.51 8.91 2.42
N ILE A 38 2.68 9.27 3.38
CA ILE A 38 1.68 8.37 3.96
C ILE A 38 0.29 8.85 3.56
N CYS A 39 -0.55 7.96 3.11
CA CYS A 39 -1.95 8.25 2.88
C CYS A 39 -2.85 7.40 3.79
N LEU A 40 -4.04 7.94 4.08
CA LEU A 40 -5.15 7.20 4.66
C LEU A 40 -6.07 6.77 3.52
N LEU A 41 -6.15 5.46 3.31
CA LEU A 41 -7.06 4.85 2.35
C LEU A 41 -8.35 4.42 3.05
N THR A 42 -9.48 4.96 2.61
CA THR A 42 -10.82 4.50 3.01
C THR A 42 -11.39 3.63 1.90
N HIS A 43 -11.73 2.40 2.24
CA HIS A 43 -12.24 1.39 1.32
C HIS A 43 -13.45 0.67 1.93
N THR A 44 -14.26 0.01 1.12
CA THR A 44 -15.46 -0.73 1.58
C THR A 44 -15.09 -2.15 2.00
N GLY A 45 -15.47 -2.54 3.21
CA GLY A 45 -15.30 -3.91 3.69
C GLY A 45 -16.14 -4.89 2.87
N ARG A 46 -15.50 -5.84 2.18
CA ARG A 46 -16.17 -6.78 1.26
C ARG A 46 -17.25 -7.65 1.90
N THR A 47 -17.15 -7.91 3.20
CA THR A 47 -18.11 -8.72 3.94
C THR A 47 -19.17 -7.88 4.64
N SER A 48 -18.77 -6.73 5.20
CA SER A 48 -19.65 -5.91 6.02
C SER A 48 -20.31 -4.75 5.27
N GLY A 49 -19.81 -4.38 4.08
CA GLY A 49 -20.21 -3.16 3.37
C GLY A 49 -19.82 -1.86 4.07
N LEU A 50 -19.20 -1.93 5.24
CA LEU A 50 -18.85 -0.77 6.04
C LEU A 50 -17.52 -0.15 5.62
N PRO A 51 -17.36 1.18 5.76
CA PRO A 51 -16.08 1.85 5.53
C PRO A 51 -15.00 1.31 6.48
N ARG A 52 -13.83 1.05 5.91
CA ARG A 52 -12.63 0.63 6.61
C ARG A 52 -11.49 1.54 6.23
N GLN A 53 -10.58 1.77 7.15
CA GLN A 53 -9.43 2.65 6.93
C GLN A 53 -8.11 1.92 7.16
N THR A 54 -7.14 2.21 6.31
CA THR A 54 -5.75 1.77 6.47
C THR A 54 -4.80 2.88 6.08
N ALA A 55 -3.71 3.04 6.82
CA ALA A 55 -2.64 3.95 6.46
C ALA A 55 -1.58 3.19 5.67
N LEU A 56 -1.19 3.74 4.52
CA LEU A 56 -0.28 3.11 3.58
C LEU A 56 0.75 4.14 3.09
N GLU A 57 1.95 3.65 2.78
CA GLU A 57 2.97 4.46 2.13
C GLU A 57 2.65 4.63 0.66
N VAL A 58 2.76 5.86 0.17
CA VAL A 58 2.73 6.18 -1.26
C VAL A 58 4.10 5.87 -1.82
N THR A 59 4.19 4.79 -2.59
CA THR A 59 5.44 4.27 -3.15
C THR A 59 5.82 4.90 -4.48
N GLY A 60 4.88 5.55 -5.13
CA GLY A 60 5.07 6.24 -6.40
C GLY A 60 3.89 7.15 -6.73
N THR A 61 4.11 8.05 -7.66
CA THR A 61 3.06 8.94 -8.19
C THR A 61 3.29 9.11 -9.68
N ASP A 62 2.24 8.97 -10.47
CA ASP A 62 2.26 9.33 -11.89
C ASP A 62 1.93 10.84 -12.03
N PRO A 63 2.87 11.67 -12.47
CA PRO A 63 2.64 13.10 -12.58
C PRO A 63 1.65 13.49 -13.69
N ALA A 64 1.46 12.63 -14.69
CA ALA A 64 0.56 12.89 -15.81
C ALA A 64 -0.91 12.71 -15.41
N THR A 65 -1.22 11.69 -14.61
CA THR A 65 -2.57 11.34 -14.19
C THR A 65 -2.88 11.75 -12.75
N GLY A 66 -1.85 11.99 -11.94
CA GLY A 66 -1.97 12.18 -10.50
C GLY A 66 -2.26 10.87 -9.73
N ALA A 67 -2.20 9.73 -10.41
CA ALA A 67 -2.36 8.43 -9.79
C ALA A 67 -1.25 8.17 -8.76
N ILE A 68 -1.59 7.49 -7.68
CA ILE A 68 -0.64 7.05 -6.66
C ILE A 68 -0.52 5.53 -6.65
N HIS A 69 0.66 5.06 -6.27
CA HIS A 69 0.96 3.63 -6.14
C HIS A 69 1.10 3.25 -4.67
N LEU A 70 0.51 2.13 -4.30
CA LEU A 70 0.53 1.58 -2.95
C LEU A 70 0.98 0.12 -3.01
N ALA A 71 1.84 -0.30 -2.09
CA ALA A 71 2.30 -1.68 -2.00
C ALA A 71 1.52 -2.46 -0.93
N SER A 72 1.09 -3.69 -1.26
CA SER A 72 0.52 -4.61 -0.29
C SER A 72 1.63 -5.46 0.36
N GLY A 73 2.27 -4.92 1.39
CA GLY A 73 3.43 -5.54 2.04
C GLY A 73 3.15 -6.94 2.62
N PHE A 74 1.92 -7.23 3.02
CA PHE A 74 1.51 -8.56 3.47
C PHE A 74 0.93 -9.42 2.32
N GLY A 75 1.25 -9.08 1.09
CA GLY A 75 0.84 -9.82 -0.10
C GLY A 75 -0.65 -9.74 -0.42
N PRO A 76 -1.15 -10.66 -1.26
CA PRO A 76 -2.55 -10.67 -1.71
C PRO A 76 -3.56 -11.02 -0.62
N ALA A 77 -3.10 -11.51 0.55
CA ALA A 77 -3.97 -11.82 1.69
C ALA A 77 -4.38 -10.59 2.51
N SER A 78 -3.78 -9.42 2.26
CA SER A 78 -4.13 -8.17 2.94
C SER A 78 -5.61 -7.83 2.80
N GLN A 79 -6.27 -7.48 3.91
CA GLN A 79 -7.71 -7.24 3.91
C GLN A 79 -8.10 -6.06 3.01
N TRP A 80 -7.34 -4.96 3.06
CA TRP A 80 -7.60 -3.80 2.23
C TRP A 80 -7.45 -4.11 0.74
N TYR A 81 -6.41 -4.90 0.37
CA TYR A 81 -6.16 -5.33 -1.00
C TYR A 81 -7.32 -6.15 -1.55
N ARG A 82 -7.83 -7.12 -0.77
CA ARG A 82 -9.01 -7.91 -1.14
C ARG A 82 -10.29 -7.10 -1.19
N ASN A 83 -10.41 -6.07 -0.36
CA ASN A 83 -11.57 -5.18 -0.34
C ASN A 83 -11.64 -4.34 -1.61
N ILE A 84 -10.52 -3.77 -2.07
CA ILE A 84 -10.51 -2.94 -3.29
C ILE A 84 -10.71 -3.76 -4.56
N GLN A 85 -10.37 -5.03 -4.56
CA GLN A 85 -10.69 -5.93 -5.67
C GLN A 85 -12.20 -6.15 -5.80
N ASN A 86 -12.91 -6.18 -4.68
CA ASN A 86 -14.37 -6.32 -4.67
C ASN A 86 -15.10 -4.99 -4.94
N THR A 87 -14.59 -3.91 -4.36
CA THR A 87 -15.16 -2.56 -4.51
C THR A 87 -14.03 -1.59 -4.79
N PRO A 88 -13.74 -1.28 -6.08
CA PRO A 88 -12.58 -0.48 -6.46
C PRO A 88 -12.66 1.00 -6.05
N LYS A 89 -13.86 1.50 -5.75
CA LYS A 89 -14.05 2.89 -5.36
C LYS A 89 -13.50 3.14 -3.96
N VAL A 90 -12.64 4.13 -3.85
CA VAL A 90 -11.93 4.46 -2.61
C VAL A 90 -11.88 5.97 -2.38
N THR A 91 -11.61 6.36 -1.14
CA THR A 91 -11.25 7.74 -0.79
C THR A 91 -9.82 7.76 -0.26
N VAL A 92 -9.04 8.71 -0.70
CA VAL A 92 -7.65 8.93 -0.28
C VAL A 92 -7.53 10.26 0.42
N GLN A 93 -6.88 10.24 1.58
CA GLN A 93 -6.40 11.44 2.26
C GLN A 93 -4.86 11.40 2.31
N SER A 94 -4.21 12.41 1.76
CA SER A 94 -2.76 12.56 1.80
C SER A 94 -2.40 14.00 2.14
N GLY A 95 -1.81 14.20 3.32
CA GLY A 95 -1.63 15.53 3.88
C GLY A 95 -2.97 16.24 4.09
N ARG A 96 -3.14 17.40 3.42
CA ARG A 96 -4.39 18.18 3.44
C ARG A 96 -5.35 17.87 2.27
N ARG A 97 -4.92 17.00 1.36
CA ARG A 97 -5.71 16.68 0.17
C ARG A 97 -6.62 15.49 0.45
N HIS A 98 -7.88 15.65 0.08
CA HIS A 98 -8.91 14.61 0.07
C HIS A 98 -9.44 14.45 -1.35
N TRP A 99 -9.54 13.21 -1.82
CA TRP A 99 -10.10 12.93 -3.13
C TRP A 99 -10.64 11.50 -3.21
N THR A 100 -11.57 11.26 -4.12
CA THR A 100 -12.07 9.94 -4.47
C THR A 100 -11.35 9.42 -5.71
N GLY A 101 -11.24 8.12 -5.83
CA GLY A 101 -10.59 7.50 -6.96
C GLY A 101 -10.97 6.05 -7.13
N THR A 102 -10.43 5.47 -8.18
CA THR A 102 -10.61 4.06 -8.52
C THR A 102 -9.29 3.31 -8.33
N ALA A 103 -9.33 2.27 -7.52
CA ALA A 103 -8.19 1.41 -7.26
C ALA A 103 -8.13 0.27 -8.29
N ARG A 104 -6.96 0.07 -8.90
CA ARG A 104 -6.68 -1.02 -9.83
C ARG A 104 -5.48 -1.82 -9.31
N PRO A 105 -5.63 -3.12 -9.03
CA PRO A 105 -4.47 -3.98 -8.84
C PRO A 105 -3.57 -3.94 -10.07
N MET A 106 -2.28 -3.74 -9.86
CA MET A 106 -1.28 -3.83 -10.92
C MET A 106 -1.03 -5.29 -11.29
N THR A 107 -0.67 -5.54 -12.54
CA THR A 107 -0.21 -6.87 -12.96
C THR A 107 1.08 -7.26 -12.22
N PRO A 108 1.46 -8.55 -12.20
CA PRO A 108 2.73 -8.98 -11.62
C PRO A 108 3.93 -8.21 -12.21
N ASP A 109 3.97 -8.02 -13.54
CA ASP A 109 5.02 -7.26 -14.21
C ASP A 109 5.06 -5.78 -13.79
N GLU A 110 3.91 -5.13 -13.69
CA GLU A 110 3.80 -3.75 -13.21
C GLU A 110 4.29 -3.64 -11.76
N SER A 111 3.88 -4.59 -10.90
CA SER A 111 4.30 -4.66 -9.49
C SER A 111 5.81 -4.89 -9.37
N GLY A 112 6.37 -5.76 -10.21
CA GLY A 112 7.82 -5.99 -10.29
C GLY A 112 8.58 -4.72 -10.64
N ARG A 113 8.15 -4.00 -11.69
CA ARG A 113 8.76 -2.72 -12.08
C ARG A 113 8.61 -1.65 -10.99
N ALA A 114 7.44 -1.55 -10.37
CA ALA A 114 7.20 -0.60 -9.29
C ALA A 114 8.12 -0.85 -8.09
N MET A 115 8.31 -2.11 -7.68
CA MET A 115 9.20 -2.48 -6.59
C MET A 115 10.67 -2.22 -6.92
N ALA A 116 11.10 -2.57 -8.14
CA ALA A 116 12.46 -2.32 -8.62
C ALA A 116 12.80 -0.82 -8.69
N ALA A 117 11.81 0.02 -9.02
CA ALA A 117 11.98 1.48 -9.00
C ALA A 117 11.97 2.06 -7.58
N TYR A 118 11.11 1.56 -6.70
CA TYR A 118 10.93 2.05 -5.34
C TYR A 118 12.13 1.75 -4.42
N ALA A 119 12.61 0.50 -4.44
CA ALA A 119 13.57 0.02 -3.45
C ALA A 119 14.91 0.77 -3.42
N PRO A 120 15.52 1.13 -4.56
CA PRO A 120 16.76 1.93 -4.57
C PRO A 120 16.59 3.34 -4.01
N LEU A 121 15.41 3.94 -4.19
CA LEU A 121 15.09 5.29 -3.69
C LEU A 121 14.81 5.28 -2.18
N HIS A 122 14.36 4.15 -1.63
CA HIS A 122 13.95 4.01 -0.24
C HIS A 122 14.56 2.77 0.44
N PRO A 123 15.90 2.61 0.45
CA PRO A 123 16.55 1.34 0.82
C PRO A 123 16.28 0.91 2.26
N ARG A 124 16.15 1.86 3.19
CA ARG A 124 15.84 1.55 4.60
C ARG A 124 14.43 1.00 4.75
N THR A 125 13.45 1.64 4.10
CA THR A 125 12.04 1.22 4.14
C THR A 125 11.86 -0.12 3.43
N ALA A 126 12.48 -0.30 2.26
CA ALA A 126 12.42 -1.55 1.52
C ALA A 126 13.00 -2.72 2.33
N ARG A 127 14.16 -2.55 2.98
CA ARG A 127 14.73 -3.58 3.86
C ARG A 127 13.88 -3.88 5.08
N THR A 128 13.25 -2.85 5.67
CA THR A 128 12.31 -3.03 6.78
C THR A 128 11.09 -3.82 6.34
N LEU A 129 10.56 -3.52 5.17
CA LEU A 129 9.47 -4.27 4.56
C LEU A 129 9.83 -5.74 4.37
N MET A 130 11.02 -6.04 3.81
CA MET A 130 11.51 -7.43 3.67
C MET A 130 11.55 -8.16 5.00
N ARG A 131 12.08 -7.51 6.04
CA ARG A 131 12.13 -8.10 7.39
C ARG A 131 10.74 -8.40 7.95
N ILE A 132 9.78 -7.48 7.77
CA ILE A 132 8.39 -7.65 8.23
C ILE A 132 7.70 -8.78 7.45
N CYS A 133 7.94 -8.87 6.15
CA CYS A 133 7.32 -9.89 5.28
C CYS A 133 8.04 -11.24 5.35
N GLY A 134 9.17 -11.34 6.04
CA GLY A 134 9.97 -12.57 6.10
C GLY A 134 10.62 -12.93 4.76
N LEU A 135 10.86 -11.93 3.90
CA LEU A 135 11.53 -12.08 2.61
C LEU A 135 13.01 -11.72 2.71
N THR A 136 13.81 -12.32 1.87
CA THR A 136 15.24 -12.01 1.73
C THR A 136 15.49 -11.40 0.36
N THR A 137 16.51 -10.56 0.26
CA THR A 137 16.93 -9.92 -0.98
C THR A 137 18.44 -9.81 -1.03
N ASP A 138 19.02 -9.97 -2.22
CA ASP A 138 20.43 -9.67 -2.51
C ASP A 138 20.66 -8.19 -2.83
N GLY A 139 19.56 -7.41 -2.95
CA GLY A 139 19.57 -5.98 -3.22
C GLY A 139 19.69 -5.63 -4.71
N SER A 140 19.77 -6.60 -5.60
CA SER A 140 19.81 -6.36 -7.04
C SER A 140 18.45 -5.85 -7.57
N THR A 141 18.48 -5.12 -8.67
CA THR A 141 17.27 -4.66 -9.36
C THR A 141 16.39 -5.84 -9.79
N GLN A 142 17.03 -6.94 -10.24
CA GLN A 142 16.30 -8.13 -10.65
C GLN A 142 15.62 -8.82 -9.47
N ASP A 143 16.26 -8.87 -8.31
CA ASP A 143 15.66 -9.46 -7.12
C ASP A 143 14.52 -8.60 -6.58
N TRP A 144 14.66 -7.26 -6.58
CA TRP A 144 13.56 -6.36 -6.27
C TRP A 144 12.37 -6.51 -7.23
N TYR A 145 12.64 -6.68 -8.52
CA TYR A 145 11.59 -6.97 -9.50
C TYR A 145 10.87 -8.27 -9.17
N ARG A 146 11.61 -9.37 -8.91
CA ARG A 146 11.05 -10.66 -8.53
C ARG A 146 10.18 -10.57 -7.28
N ILE A 147 10.61 -9.81 -6.27
CA ILE A 147 9.85 -9.60 -5.03
C ILE A 147 8.51 -8.91 -5.31
N GLY A 148 8.51 -7.87 -6.12
CA GLY A 148 7.27 -7.18 -6.52
C GLY A 148 6.37 -8.07 -7.36
N HIS A 149 6.95 -8.80 -8.31
CA HIS A 149 6.22 -9.69 -9.22
C HIS A 149 5.56 -10.86 -8.48
N ASP A 150 6.28 -11.53 -7.57
CA ASP A 150 5.84 -12.80 -6.99
C ASP A 150 5.16 -12.66 -5.62
N HIS A 151 5.47 -11.60 -4.85
CA HIS A 151 5.13 -11.55 -3.44
C HIS A 151 4.40 -10.28 -2.98
N ILE A 152 4.74 -9.13 -3.54
CA ILE A 152 4.21 -7.83 -3.09
C ILE A 152 3.43 -7.17 -4.22
N PRO A 153 2.11 -7.42 -4.32
CA PRO A 153 1.30 -6.77 -5.33
C PRO A 153 1.16 -5.28 -5.04
N PHE A 154 1.20 -4.48 -6.09
CA PHE A 154 0.96 -3.06 -6.05
C PHE A 154 -0.45 -2.73 -6.53
N VAL A 155 -0.91 -1.55 -6.14
CA VAL A 155 -2.20 -1.00 -6.53
C VAL A 155 -1.97 0.42 -7.03
N GLU A 156 -2.54 0.73 -8.17
CA GLU A 156 -2.67 2.08 -8.69
C GLU A 156 -4.01 2.66 -8.29
N ILE A 157 -4.03 3.88 -7.78
CA ILE A 157 -5.27 4.61 -7.50
C ILE A 157 -5.29 5.87 -8.35
N THR A 158 -6.16 5.87 -9.33
CA THR A 158 -6.38 7.02 -10.22
C THR A 158 -7.45 7.94 -9.63
N PRO A 159 -7.17 9.24 -9.46
CA PRO A 159 -8.18 10.19 -9.03
C PRO A 159 -9.37 10.22 -9.99
N ASP A 160 -10.57 10.34 -9.44
CA ASP A 160 -11.75 10.59 -10.26
C ASP A 160 -11.62 11.97 -10.93
N PRO A 161 -12.17 12.12 -12.15
CA PRO A 161 -12.32 13.42 -12.77
C PRO A 161 -13.03 14.36 -11.79
N ARG A 162 -12.47 15.56 -11.57
CA ARG A 162 -13.16 16.56 -10.76
C ARG A 162 -14.46 16.92 -11.47
N THR A 163 -15.57 16.64 -10.86
CA THR A 163 -16.84 17.23 -11.26
C THR A 163 -16.70 18.73 -11.04
N GLN A 164 -16.68 19.50 -12.12
CA GLN A 164 -16.68 20.96 -12.08
C GLN A 164 -18.01 21.45 -11.51
#